data_b9433aaa2ae565b4b2e5e1397002548f
#
_entry.id   b9433aaa2ae565b4b2e5e1397002548f
#
_cell.length_a   1.000
_cell.length_b   1.000
_cell.length_c   1.000
_cell.angle_alpha   90.00
_cell.angle_beta   90.00
_cell.angle_gamma   90.00
#
_symmetry.space_group_name_H-M   'P 1'
#
loop_
_entity.id
_entity.type
_entity.pdbx_description
1 polymer ?
#
loop_
_entity_poly.entity_id
_entity_poly.type
_entity_poly.pdbx_seq_one_letter_code
_entity_poly.pdbx_strand_id
1 'polypeptide(L)'
;CHYKFDKFIEEVKSGMSVIINALPAEYFAKDHVPNSFNLYYKTIAKMSVKELGEWFSEVIKLHYPKLATYIQNNKLQIYEIPIVTYCAHDKCNASELAIKELMKKGFVNINEYSGGIVEYRKMIPVDK
;
A
#
# COMPACT_ATOMS: atom_id res chain seq x y z
N CYS A 1 -4.41 0.60 -12.66
CA CYS A 1 -3.78 -0.64 -13.12
C CYS A 1 -3.85 -1.73 -12.10
N HIS A 2 -3.95 -2.96 -12.58
CA HIS A 2 -4.01 -4.14 -11.72
C HIS A 2 -2.71 -4.94 -11.89
N TYR A 3 -2.05 -5.24 -10.78
CA TYR A 3 -0.87 -6.09 -10.77
C TYR A 3 -1.26 -7.54 -10.53
N LYS A 4 -0.62 -8.44 -11.24
CA LYS A 4 -0.68 -9.87 -10.95
C LYS A 4 0.39 -10.21 -9.91
N PHE A 5 0.37 -11.44 -9.42
CA PHE A 5 1.25 -11.88 -8.34
C PHE A 5 2.73 -11.60 -8.60
N ASP A 6 3.24 -11.94 -9.78
CA ASP A 6 4.67 -11.77 -10.08
C ASP A 6 5.11 -10.31 -9.99
N LYS A 7 4.30 -9.41 -10.58
CA LYS A 7 4.60 -7.98 -10.52
C LYS A 7 4.47 -7.45 -9.10
N PHE A 8 3.49 -7.92 -8.35
CA PHE A 8 3.31 -7.53 -6.95
C PHE A 8 4.55 -7.91 -6.13
N ILE A 9 5.03 -9.15 -6.26
CA ILE A 9 6.23 -9.61 -5.54
C ILE A 9 7.46 -8.78 -5.92
N GLU A 10 7.60 -8.47 -7.20
CA GLU A 10 8.68 -7.60 -7.68
C GLU A 10 8.65 -6.24 -6.99
N GLU A 11 7.45 -5.64 -6.88
CA GLU A 11 7.30 -4.35 -6.19
C GLU A 11 7.57 -4.44 -4.69
N VAL A 12 7.11 -5.50 -4.04
CA VAL A 12 7.41 -5.73 -2.61
C VAL A 12 8.91 -5.79 -2.37
N LYS A 13 9.63 -6.53 -3.22
CA LYS A 13 11.09 -6.70 -3.08
C LYS A 13 11.88 -5.45 -3.43
N SER A 14 11.34 -4.60 -4.29
CA SER A 14 12.07 -3.41 -4.78
C SER A 14 12.33 -2.38 -3.68
N GLY A 15 11.45 -2.29 -2.69
CA GLY A 15 11.52 -1.24 -1.67
C GLY A 15 11.21 0.14 -2.20
N MET A 16 10.65 0.24 -3.41
CA MET A 16 10.34 1.51 -4.07
C MET A 16 8.85 1.81 -4.16
N SER A 17 8.01 0.93 -3.60
CA SER A 17 6.56 1.14 -3.53
C SER A 17 6.10 0.91 -2.10
N VAL A 18 5.20 1.77 -1.62
CA VAL A 18 4.57 1.58 -0.31
C VAL A 18 3.42 0.59 -0.49
N ILE A 19 3.48 -0.52 0.23
CA ILE A 19 2.49 -1.60 0.12
C ILE A 19 1.42 -1.40 1.19
N ILE A 20 0.18 -1.20 0.76
CA ILE A 20 -0.93 -0.86 1.64
C ILE A 20 -1.95 -2.00 1.67
N ASN A 21 -2.19 -2.52 2.86
CA ASN A 21 -3.30 -3.41 3.14
C ASN A 21 -4.53 -2.55 3.42
N ALA A 22 -5.56 -2.68 2.58
CA ALA A 22 -6.74 -1.83 2.64
C ALA A 22 -7.88 -2.41 3.48
N LEU A 23 -7.64 -3.52 4.17
CA LEU A 23 -8.63 -4.16 5.02
C LEU A 23 -8.77 -3.42 6.37
N PRO A 24 -9.88 -3.65 7.09
CA PRO A 24 -9.97 -3.17 8.47
C PRO A 24 -8.83 -3.71 9.33
N ALA A 25 -8.44 -2.95 10.35
CA ALA A 25 -7.28 -3.26 11.19
C ALA A 25 -7.30 -4.68 11.78
N GLU A 26 -8.47 -5.18 12.16
CA GLU A 26 -8.63 -6.52 12.74
C GLU A 26 -8.23 -7.63 11.77
N TYR A 27 -8.50 -7.46 10.49
CA TYR A 27 -8.10 -8.43 9.45
C TYR A 27 -6.60 -8.35 9.18
N PHE A 28 -6.06 -7.13 9.14
CA PHE A 28 -4.62 -6.93 9.01
C PHE A 28 -3.86 -7.62 10.14
N ALA A 29 -4.36 -7.51 11.36
CA ALA A 29 -3.74 -8.12 12.54
C ALA A 29 -3.71 -9.65 12.45
N LYS A 30 -4.69 -10.26 11.79
CA LYS A 30 -4.74 -11.71 11.63
C LYS A 30 -3.71 -12.23 10.64
N ASP A 31 -3.55 -11.54 9.52
CA ASP A 31 -2.58 -11.90 8.49
C ASP A 31 -2.42 -10.75 7.50
N HIS A 32 -1.20 -10.52 7.07
CA HIS A 32 -0.92 -9.51 6.04
C HIS A 32 0.40 -9.85 5.35
N VAL A 33 0.60 -9.26 4.17
CA VAL A 33 1.86 -9.40 3.44
C VAL A 33 2.98 -8.76 4.28
N PRO A 34 4.11 -9.44 4.50
CA PRO A 34 5.25 -8.83 5.20
C PRO A 34 5.66 -7.50 4.57
N ASN A 35 5.95 -6.53 5.41
CA ASN A 35 6.32 -5.17 5.00
C ASN A 35 5.19 -4.40 4.31
N SER A 36 3.95 -4.79 4.57
CA SER A 36 2.79 -3.99 4.20
C SER A 36 2.24 -3.25 5.42
N PHE A 37 1.51 -2.17 5.17
CA PHE A 37 1.00 -1.30 6.22
C PHE A 37 -0.50 -1.12 6.06
N ASN A 38 -1.22 -1.10 7.17
CA ASN A 38 -2.67 -1.04 7.16
C ASN A 38 -3.17 0.40 6.99
N LEU A 39 -4.06 0.60 6.00
CA LEU A 39 -4.70 1.89 5.81
C LEU A 39 -6.08 1.66 5.19
N TYR A 40 -7.09 1.60 6.06
CA TYR A 40 -8.48 1.33 5.67
C TYR A 40 -9.10 2.59 5.06
N TYR A 41 -9.96 2.43 4.03
CA TYR A 41 -10.49 3.56 3.28
C TYR A 41 -11.26 4.56 4.16
N LYS A 42 -11.98 4.09 5.17
CA LYS A 42 -12.70 4.99 6.10
C LYS A 42 -11.74 5.84 6.92
N THR A 43 -10.58 5.28 7.26
CA THR A 43 -9.52 6.01 7.97
C THR A 43 -8.94 7.09 7.06
N ILE A 44 -8.66 6.74 5.81
CA ILE A 44 -8.14 7.71 4.82
C ILE A 44 -9.12 8.88 4.66
N ALA A 45 -10.40 8.57 4.56
CA ALA A 45 -11.44 9.57 4.37
C ALA A 45 -11.47 10.61 5.50
N LYS A 46 -11.16 10.17 6.74
CA LYS A 46 -11.15 11.04 7.92
C LYS A 46 -9.86 11.84 8.08
N MET A 47 -8.80 11.45 7.41
CA MET A 47 -7.51 12.13 7.51
C MET A 47 -7.48 13.35 6.58
N SER A 48 -6.85 14.43 7.05
CA SER A 48 -6.57 15.57 6.18
C SER A 48 -5.46 15.21 5.21
N VAL A 49 -5.31 15.99 4.13
CA VAL A 49 -4.21 15.82 3.18
C VAL A 49 -2.87 15.89 3.90
N LYS A 50 -2.73 16.84 4.83
CA LYS A 50 -1.51 17.01 5.63
C LYS A 50 -1.22 15.79 6.49
N GLU A 51 -2.22 15.29 7.22
CA GLU A 51 -2.07 14.11 8.08
C GLU A 51 -1.66 12.89 7.27
N LEU A 52 -2.28 12.69 6.11
CA LEU A 52 -1.97 11.57 5.25
C LEU A 52 -0.55 11.66 4.69
N GLY A 53 -0.14 12.86 4.26
CA GLY A 53 1.23 13.11 3.81
C GLY A 53 2.25 12.81 4.89
N GLU A 54 1.98 13.22 6.14
CA GLU A 54 2.84 12.94 7.28
C GLU A 54 2.90 11.43 7.58
N TRP A 55 1.77 10.75 7.47
CA TRP A 55 1.71 9.31 7.68
C TRP A 55 2.61 8.57 6.68
N PHE A 56 2.50 8.89 5.39
CA PHE A 56 3.36 8.29 4.37
C PHE A 56 4.82 8.65 4.57
N SER A 57 5.10 9.90 4.91
CA SER A 57 6.49 10.34 5.16
C SER A 57 7.14 9.54 6.28
N GLU A 58 6.41 9.31 7.37
CA GLU A 58 6.92 8.55 8.50
C GLU A 58 7.15 7.08 8.14
N VAL A 59 6.19 6.45 7.45
CA VAL A 59 6.31 5.07 7.00
C VAL A 59 7.51 4.90 6.06
N ILE A 60 7.68 5.82 5.13
CA ILE A 60 8.78 5.79 4.17
C ILE A 60 10.12 5.97 4.87
N LYS A 61 10.20 6.92 5.78
CA LYS A 61 11.43 7.19 6.54
C LYS A 61 11.88 5.96 7.33
N LEU A 62 10.93 5.25 7.94
CA LEU A 62 11.23 4.10 8.79
C LEU A 62 11.45 2.81 8.02
N HIS A 63 10.77 2.62 6.88
CA HIS A 63 10.69 1.31 6.23
C HIS A 63 11.10 1.28 4.76
N TYR A 64 11.26 2.43 4.11
CA TYR A 64 11.59 2.50 2.69
C TYR A 64 12.75 3.48 2.44
N PRO A 65 13.98 3.10 2.87
CA PRO A 65 15.12 4.03 2.80
C PRO A 65 15.49 4.50 1.39
N LYS A 66 15.34 3.66 0.38
CA LYS A 66 15.60 4.07 -1.02
C LYS A 66 14.62 5.14 -1.46
N LEU A 67 13.35 4.95 -1.14
CA LEU A 67 12.30 5.91 -1.48
C LEU A 67 12.50 7.22 -0.71
N ALA A 68 12.86 7.13 0.56
CA ALA A 68 13.17 8.29 1.39
C ALA A 68 14.30 9.14 0.77
N THR A 69 15.33 8.48 0.24
CA THR A 69 16.45 9.16 -0.41
C THR A 69 15.99 9.95 -1.65
N TYR A 70 15.14 9.36 -2.47
CA TYR A 70 14.60 10.04 -3.66
C TYR A 70 13.80 11.28 -3.28
N ILE A 71 13.02 11.21 -2.21
CA ILE A 71 12.23 12.35 -1.72
C ILE A 71 13.17 13.44 -1.19
N GLN A 72 14.19 13.07 -0.39
CA GLN A 72 15.17 14.02 0.15
C GLN A 72 15.92 14.76 -0.96
N ASN A 73 16.21 14.07 -2.06
CA ASN A 73 16.95 14.64 -3.19
C ASN A 73 16.04 15.37 -4.19
N ASN A 74 14.79 15.61 -3.83
CA ASN A 74 13.78 16.28 -4.65
C ASN A 74 13.54 15.61 -6.01
N LYS A 75 13.84 14.30 -6.11
CA LYS A 75 13.57 13.52 -7.33
C LYS A 75 12.15 12.98 -7.37
N LEU A 76 11.46 13.02 -6.24
CA LEU A 76 10.10 12.51 -6.11
C LEU A 76 9.39 13.30 -5.02
N GLN A 77 8.17 13.74 -5.30
CA GLN A 77 7.34 14.40 -4.29
C GLN A 77 6.45 13.39 -3.60
N ILE A 78 6.00 13.71 -2.37
CA ILE A 78 5.22 12.78 -1.56
C ILE A 78 3.95 12.29 -2.28
N TYR A 79 3.31 13.15 -3.08
CA TYR A 79 2.09 12.77 -3.78
C TYR A 79 2.34 11.91 -5.03
N GLU A 80 3.60 11.74 -5.41
CA GLU A 80 4.01 10.96 -6.57
C GLU A 80 4.56 9.58 -6.20
N ILE A 81 4.65 9.25 -4.93
CA ILE A 81 5.21 7.97 -4.48
C ILE A 81 4.41 6.80 -5.06
N PRO A 82 5.10 5.73 -5.48
CA PRO A 82 4.41 4.53 -5.91
C PRO A 82 3.72 3.85 -4.73
N ILE A 83 2.44 3.57 -4.87
CA ILE A 83 1.63 2.90 -3.85
C ILE A 83 0.98 1.68 -4.49
N VAL A 84 1.03 0.54 -3.81
CA VAL A 84 0.31 -0.66 -4.22
C VAL A 84 -0.66 -1.03 -3.11
N THR A 85 -1.95 -1.11 -3.43
CA THR A 85 -2.98 -1.52 -2.47
C THR A 85 -3.40 -2.96 -2.73
N TYR A 86 -3.82 -3.64 -1.69
CA TYR A 86 -4.42 -4.97 -1.82
C TYR A 86 -5.45 -5.17 -0.70
N CYS A 87 -6.36 -6.13 -0.90
CA CYS A 87 -7.28 -6.52 0.16
C CYS A 87 -7.33 -8.05 0.31
N ALA A 88 -8.51 -8.66 0.50
CA ALA A 88 -8.56 -10.09 0.78
C ALA A 88 -8.43 -10.94 -0.48
N HIS A 89 -9.21 -10.62 -1.51
CA HIS A 89 -9.29 -11.38 -2.75
C HIS A 89 -9.81 -10.48 -3.87
N ASP A 90 -9.93 -11.04 -5.09
CA ASP A 90 -10.29 -10.28 -6.29
C ASP A 90 -11.71 -9.68 -6.26
N LYS A 91 -12.60 -10.23 -5.44
CA LYS A 91 -13.97 -9.74 -5.30
C LYS A 91 -14.14 -8.70 -4.20
N CYS A 92 -13.10 -8.46 -3.42
CA CYS A 92 -13.11 -7.47 -2.36
C CYS A 92 -12.95 -6.07 -2.97
N ASN A 93 -13.76 -5.12 -2.53
CA ASN A 93 -13.68 -3.74 -3.06
C ASN A 93 -12.95 -2.77 -2.15
N ALA A 94 -12.42 -3.22 -1.02
CA ALA A 94 -11.78 -2.33 -0.05
C ALA A 94 -10.56 -1.61 -0.63
N SER A 95 -9.75 -2.29 -1.46
CA SER A 95 -8.58 -1.67 -2.08
C SER A 95 -8.99 -0.61 -3.11
N GLU A 96 -10.05 -0.85 -3.87
CA GLU A 96 -10.58 0.15 -4.81
C GLU A 96 -11.08 1.39 -4.09
N LEU A 97 -11.79 1.20 -2.98
CA LEU A 97 -12.28 2.32 -2.17
C LEU A 97 -11.11 3.10 -1.57
N ALA A 98 -10.06 2.41 -1.12
CA ALA A 98 -8.86 3.06 -0.60
C ALA A 98 -8.18 3.89 -1.70
N ILE A 99 -8.08 3.35 -2.92
CA ILE A 99 -7.50 4.07 -4.06
C ILE A 99 -8.28 5.36 -4.32
N LYS A 100 -9.61 5.29 -4.33
CA LYS A 100 -10.45 6.47 -4.55
C LYS A 100 -10.20 7.54 -3.50
N GLU A 101 -10.10 7.15 -2.22
CA GLU A 101 -9.84 8.10 -1.15
C GLU A 101 -8.44 8.70 -1.24
N LEU A 102 -7.43 7.88 -1.58
CA LEU A 102 -6.07 8.37 -1.77
C LEU A 102 -5.99 9.36 -2.94
N MET A 103 -6.67 9.08 -4.03
CA MET A 103 -6.71 9.98 -5.18
C MET A 103 -7.37 11.32 -4.84
N LYS A 104 -8.43 11.31 -4.04
CA LYS A 104 -9.07 12.54 -3.54
C LYS A 104 -8.09 13.38 -2.72
N LYS A 105 -7.13 12.76 -2.07
CA LYS A 105 -6.12 13.45 -1.24
C LYS A 105 -4.87 13.85 -2.05
N GLY A 106 -4.86 13.59 -3.35
CA GLY A 106 -3.80 14.05 -4.25
C GLY A 106 -2.75 13.01 -4.64
N PHE A 107 -2.85 11.79 -4.16
CA PHE A 107 -1.91 10.72 -4.52
C PHE A 107 -2.30 10.14 -5.88
N VAL A 108 -1.36 10.08 -6.82
CA VAL A 108 -1.69 9.80 -8.23
C VAL A 108 -1.07 8.53 -8.80
N ASN A 109 -0.09 7.95 -8.10
CA ASN A 109 0.65 6.79 -8.62
C ASN A 109 0.28 5.53 -7.81
N ILE A 110 -0.93 5.02 -8.04
CA ILE A 110 -1.48 3.92 -7.25
C ILE A 110 -1.85 2.76 -8.16
N ASN A 111 -1.41 1.56 -7.78
CA ASN A 111 -1.76 0.32 -8.46
C ASN A 111 -2.39 -0.65 -7.47
N GLU A 112 -3.17 -1.58 -7.96
CA GLU A 112 -3.85 -2.57 -7.12
C GLU A 112 -3.31 -3.97 -7.40
N TYR A 113 -3.02 -4.73 -6.34
CA TYR A 113 -2.81 -6.16 -6.45
C TYR A 113 -4.16 -6.84 -6.20
N SER A 114 -4.79 -7.32 -7.26
CA SER A 114 -6.16 -7.83 -7.20
C SER A 114 -6.29 -9.19 -6.53
N GLY A 115 -5.24 -10.01 -6.53
CA GLY A 115 -5.29 -11.34 -5.90
C GLY A 115 -5.45 -11.29 -4.38
N GLY A 116 -4.89 -10.27 -3.74
CA GLY A 116 -5.01 -10.05 -2.30
C GLY A 116 -4.28 -11.07 -1.45
N ILE A 117 -4.55 -11.01 -0.12
CA ILE A 117 -3.88 -11.90 0.83
C ILE A 117 -4.20 -13.37 0.59
N VAL A 118 -5.38 -13.68 0.06
CA VAL A 118 -5.78 -15.07 -0.20
C VAL A 118 -4.86 -15.69 -1.25
N GLU A 119 -4.65 -15.03 -2.40
CA GLU A 119 -3.74 -15.51 -3.42
C GLU A 119 -2.29 -15.52 -2.92
N TYR A 120 -1.90 -14.45 -2.22
CA TYR A 120 -0.54 -14.34 -1.69
C TYR A 120 -0.20 -15.55 -0.81
N ARG A 121 -1.12 -15.99 0.06
CA ARG A 121 -0.89 -17.13 0.95
C ARG A 121 -0.94 -18.48 0.25
N LYS A 122 -1.64 -18.59 -0.87
CA LYS A 122 -1.57 -19.80 -1.70
C LYS A 122 -0.19 -19.94 -2.33
N MET A 123 0.40 -18.83 -2.76
CA MET A 123 1.70 -18.82 -3.41
C MET A 123 2.86 -18.85 -2.42
N ILE A 124 2.69 -18.20 -1.27
CA ILE A 124 3.71 -18.09 -0.21
C ILE A 124 3.03 -18.41 1.13
N PRO A 125 2.99 -19.69 1.53
CA PRO A 125 2.36 -20.08 2.80
C PRO A 125 3.05 -19.49 4.01
N VAL A 126 2.32 -19.39 5.12
CA VAL A 126 2.88 -18.91 6.38
C VAL A 126 3.95 -19.90 6.87
N ASP A 127 5.10 -19.37 7.24
CA ASP A 127 6.15 -20.17 7.88
C ASP A 127 5.70 -20.60 9.27
N LYS A 128 5.92 -21.88 9.58
CA LYS A 128 5.60 -22.43 10.89
C LYS A 128 6.84 -22.70 11.69
#